data_114e40f99f3b8187b5908ae1734408b9
#
_entry.id   114e40f99f3b8187b5908ae1734408b9
#
_cell.length_a   1.000
_cell.length_b   1.000
_cell.length_c   1.000
_cell.angle_alpha   90.00
_cell.angle_beta   90.00
_cell.angle_gamma   90.00
#
_symmetry.space_group_name_H-M   'P 1'
#
loop_
_entity.id
_entity.type
_entity.pdbx_description
1 polymer ?
#
loop_
_entity_poly.entity_id
_entity_poly.type
_entity_poly.pdbx_seq_one_letter_code
_entity_poly.pdbx_strand_id
1 'polypeptide(L)'
;MGMRRGLILFITFIFLSCPCFAIKIGLQTNVNKTFIGASTKAQVINCDTNKLIFVMEKMKGYEMKPYRGVIAIKVNGQWNKMSASKIVIKPETGGFLSVKRKWYRGNFKIINDGMGLTVINDIPLEKYLRGVVPSEMPSSWEHEAHKAQAIAARSYAIANRGKRAKYGYDLKDTPEDQAYGGASAEKTNTNEAVEETAGIV
;
A
#
# COMPACT_ATOMS: atom_id res chain seq x y z
N MET A 1 -14.08 23.54 62.47
CA MET A 1 -13.10 23.86 61.39
C MET A 1 -12.97 22.60 60.54
N GLY A 2 -13.83 22.44 59.51
CA GLY A 2 -13.96 21.25 58.71
C GLY A 2 -13.28 21.39 57.35
N MET A 3 -12.22 20.64 57.11
CA MET A 3 -11.53 20.56 55.82
C MET A 3 -12.34 19.73 54.82
N ARG A 4 -12.90 20.38 53.79
CA ARG A 4 -13.47 19.71 52.63
C ARG A 4 -12.35 19.15 51.75
N ARG A 5 -12.23 17.82 51.72
CA ARG A 5 -11.36 17.13 50.75
C ARG A 5 -12.05 17.14 49.38
N GLY A 6 -11.53 17.95 48.45
CA GLY A 6 -11.94 17.93 47.05
C GLY A 6 -11.40 16.68 46.38
N LEU A 7 -12.30 15.85 45.86
CA LEU A 7 -11.99 14.71 45.02
C LEU A 7 -11.67 15.19 43.59
N ILE A 8 -10.40 15.18 43.19
CA ILE A 8 -9.98 15.49 41.82
C ILE A 8 -10.17 14.21 41.02
N LEU A 9 -11.20 14.21 40.18
CA LEU A 9 -11.44 13.11 39.21
C LEU A 9 -10.46 13.27 38.03
N PHE A 10 -9.44 12.42 37.96
CA PHE A 10 -8.58 12.31 36.79
C PHE A 10 -9.34 11.54 35.68
N ILE A 11 -9.87 12.27 34.71
CA ILE A 11 -10.42 11.66 33.49
C ILE A 11 -9.23 11.29 32.59
N THR A 12 -8.81 10.02 32.63
CA THR A 12 -7.85 9.45 31.68
C THR A 12 -8.53 9.33 30.32
N PHE A 13 -8.16 10.23 29.42
CA PHE A 13 -8.53 10.12 28.00
C PHE A 13 -7.74 8.93 27.41
N ILE A 14 -8.39 7.78 27.31
CA ILE A 14 -7.84 6.63 26.58
C ILE A 14 -7.95 6.98 25.10
N PHE A 15 -6.84 7.44 24.50
CA PHE A 15 -6.71 7.46 23.04
C PHE A 15 -6.77 6.00 22.54
N LEU A 16 -7.95 5.56 22.12
CA LEU A 16 -8.03 4.37 21.28
C LEU A 16 -7.31 4.70 19.96
N SER A 17 -6.03 4.34 19.88
CA SER A 17 -5.34 4.29 18.60
C SER A 17 -6.06 3.23 17.76
N CYS A 18 -6.83 3.68 16.77
CA CYS A 18 -7.40 2.80 15.75
C CYS A 18 -6.23 1.98 15.16
N PRO A 19 -6.24 0.64 15.26
CA PRO A 19 -5.14 -0.15 14.71
C PRO A 19 -5.06 0.16 13.22
N CYS A 20 -3.92 0.71 12.79
CA CYS A 20 -3.67 1.01 11.39
C CYS A 20 -3.53 -0.33 10.64
N PHE A 21 -4.66 -0.89 10.20
CA PHE A 21 -4.68 -2.12 9.42
C PHE A 21 -4.01 -1.87 8.07
N ALA A 22 -2.94 -2.61 7.81
CA ALA A 22 -2.35 -2.68 6.48
C ALA A 22 -3.04 -3.77 5.65
N ILE A 23 -3.21 -3.49 4.36
CA ILE A 23 -3.71 -4.42 3.35
C ILE A 23 -2.67 -4.59 2.24
N LYS A 24 -2.61 -5.78 1.67
CA LYS A 24 -1.66 -6.15 0.61
C LYS A 24 -2.41 -6.33 -0.70
N ILE A 25 -2.09 -5.50 -1.68
CA ILE A 25 -2.75 -5.50 -2.99
C ILE A 25 -1.79 -6.00 -4.06
N GLY A 26 -2.16 -7.08 -4.75
CA GLY A 26 -1.41 -7.61 -5.89
C GLY A 26 -1.58 -6.71 -7.11
N LEU A 27 -0.53 -5.99 -7.50
CA LEU A 27 -0.52 -5.08 -8.65
C LEU A 27 -0.09 -5.76 -9.95
N GLN A 28 0.85 -6.70 -9.85
CA GLN A 28 1.30 -7.55 -10.94
C GLN A 28 1.58 -8.95 -10.42
N THR A 29 1.26 -9.97 -11.19
CA THR A 29 1.50 -11.38 -10.82
C THR A 29 2.18 -12.12 -11.95
N ASN A 30 3.21 -12.91 -11.64
CA ASN A 30 3.94 -13.78 -12.55
C ASN A 30 4.48 -13.05 -13.79
N VAL A 31 4.97 -11.81 -13.62
CA VAL A 31 5.54 -11.05 -14.74
C VAL A 31 7.04 -11.35 -14.89
N ASN A 32 7.47 -11.48 -16.15
CA ASN A 32 8.88 -11.68 -16.50
C ASN A 32 9.73 -10.41 -16.33
N LYS A 33 9.09 -9.27 -16.18
CA LYS A 33 9.76 -7.96 -16.07
C LYS A 33 8.80 -6.96 -15.45
N THR A 34 9.34 -6.08 -14.63
CA THR A 34 8.62 -4.92 -14.07
C THR A 34 9.51 -3.68 -14.06
N PHE A 35 8.88 -2.49 -14.08
CA PHE A 35 9.55 -1.20 -13.92
C PHE A 35 9.00 -0.52 -12.67
N ILE A 36 9.90 -0.23 -11.74
CA ILE A 36 9.56 0.43 -10.47
C ILE A 36 10.26 1.78 -10.43
N GLY A 37 9.51 2.83 -10.14
CA GLY A 37 10.03 4.17 -9.87
C GLY A 37 9.68 4.61 -8.46
N ALA A 38 10.34 5.67 -8.00
CA ALA A 38 10.06 6.31 -6.72
C ALA A 38 10.09 7.84 -6.85
N SER A 39 9.16 8.53 -6.20
CA SER A 39 9.09 10.00 -6.23
C SER A 39 10.11 10.66 -5.29
N THR A 40 10.63 9.91 -4.33
CA THR A 40 11.71 10.26 -3.40
C THR A 40 12.79 9.19 -3.47
N LYS A 41 13.87 9.29 -2.70
CA LYS A 41 14.73 8.12 -2.50
C LYS A 41 13.91 6.99 -1.90
N ALA A 42 14.27 5.74 -2.25
CA ALA A 42 13.60 4.57 -1.69
C ALA A 42 14.60 3.47 -1.37
N GLN A 43 14.48 2.90 -0.18
CA GLN A 43 15.33 1.81 0.28
C GLN A 43 14.81 0.48 -0.28
N VAL A 44 15.69 -0.32 -0.85
CA VAL A 44 15.43 -1.71 -1.25
C VAL A 44 16.06 -2.62 -0.23
N ILE A 45 15.23 -3.37 0.49
CA ILE A 45 15.62 -4.17 1.65
C ILE A 45 15.30 -5.63 1.37
N ASN A 46 16.21 -6.54 1.72
CA ASN A 46 15.98 -7.98 1.69
C ASN A 46 14.97 -8.34 2.80
N CYS A 47 13.86 -9.01 2.45
CA CYS A 47 12.83 -9.38 3.41
C CYS A 47 13.28 -10.43 4.44
N ASP A 48 14.19 -11.33 4.05
CA ASP A 48 14.61 -12.45 4.90
C ASP A 48 15.69 -12.03 5.92
N THR A 49 16.60 -11.13 5.51
CA THR A 49 17.73 -10.68 6.34
C THR A 49 17.55 -9.29 6.93
N ASN A 50 16.54 -8.56 6.50
CA ASN A 50 16.29 -7.14 6.82
C ASN A 50 17.48 -6.21 6.49
N LYS A 51 18.38 -6.62 5.61
CA LYS A 51 19.53 -5.81 5.18
C LYS A 51 19.20 -4.93 4.00
N LEU A 52 19.71 -3.70 4.03
CA LEU A 52 19.67 -2.80 2.88
C LEU A 52 20.50 -3.39 1.73
N ILE A 53 19.89 -3.52 0.55
CA ILE A 53 20.56 -3.97 -0.66
C ILE A 53 21.01 -2.78 -1.50
N PHE A 54 20.09 -1.80 -1.68
CA PHE A 54 20.28 -0.72 -2.63
C PHE A 54 19.35 0.46 -2.28
N VAL A 55 19.74 1.68 -2.68
CA VAL A 55 18.90 2.87 -2.56
C VAL A 55 18.54 3.35 -3.97
N MET A 56 17.26 3.35 -4.28
CA MET A 56 16.72 3.93 -5.52
C MET A 56 16.81 5.45 -5.47
N GLU A 57 17.25 6.05 -6.56
CA GLU A 57 17.28 7.50 -6.72
C GLU A 57 15.87 8.06 -7.00
N LYS A 58 15.65 9.30 -6.55
CA LYS A 58 14.43 10.05 -6.81
C LYS A 58 14.16 10.16 -8.32
N MET A 59 12.92 9.92 -8.73
CA MET A 59 12.40 10.04 -10.11
C MET A 59 13.15 9.20 -11.15
N LYS A 60 13.87 8.16 -10.71
CA LYS A 60 14.53 7.19 -11.58
C LYS A 60 13.77 5.88 -11.61
N GLY A 61 13.56 5.34 -12.81
CA GLY A 61 12.93 4.03 -13.00
C GLY A 61 13.97 2.91 -13.05
N TYR A 62 13.64 1.80 -12.42
CA TYR A 62 14.49 0.60 -12.36
C TYR A 62 13.76 -0.58 -12.96
N GLU A 63 14.39 -1.24 -13.91
CA GLU A 63 13.91 -2.47 -14.50
C GLU A 63 14.32 -3.66 -13.62
N MET A 64 13.38 -4.54 -13.30
CA MET A 64 13.62 -5.75 -12.50
C MET A 64 13.08 -6.97 -13.24
N LYS A 65 13.76 -8.12 -13.07
CA LYS A 65 13.34 -9.41 -13.64
C LYS A 65 13.69 -10.57 -12.70
N PRO A 66 12.99 -11.72 -12.82
CA PRO A 66 13.38 -12.93 -12.13
C PRO A 66 14.70 -13.46 -12.71
N TYR A 67 15.56 -14.00 -11.86
CA TYR A 67 16.83 -14.62 -12.28
C TYR A 67 17.24 -15.73 -11.32
N ARG A 68 17.14 -17.00 -11.73
CA ARG A 68 17.60 -18.18 -10.95
C ARG A 68 17.20 -18.13 -9.47
N GLY A 69 15.92 -17.91 -9.18
CA GLY A 69 15.36 -17.85 -7.82
C GLY A 69 15.58 -16.54 -7.07
N VAL A 70 16.36 -15.59 -7.59
CA VAL A 70 16.54 -14.24 -7.02
C VAL A 70 15.97 -13.17 -7.95
N ILE A 71 15.96 -11.92 -7.48
CA ILE A 71 15.58 -10.76 -8.27
C ILE A 71 16.83 -10.12 -8.86
N ALA A 72 16.81 -9.80 -10.15
CA ALA A 72 17.85 -8.98 -10.79
C ALA A 72 17.30 -7.58 -11.08
N ILE A 73 18.14 -6.56 -10.88
CA ILE A 73 17.85 -5.16 -11.12
C ILE A 73 18.80 -4.59 -12.18
N LYS A 74 18.31 -3.75 -13.07
CA LYS A 74 19.14 -3.05 -14.03
C LYS A 74 19.55 -1.67 -13.51
N VAL A 75 20.86 -1.48 -13.32
CA VAL A 75 21.45 -0.21 -12.86
C VAL A 75 22.49 0.21 -13.89
N ASN A 76 22.41 1.44 -14.38
CA ASN A 76 23.32 2.00 -15.39
C ASN A 76 23.51 1.08 -16.62
N GLY A 77 22.40 0.51 -17.10
CA GLY A 77 22.40 -0.39 -18.27
C GLY A 77 22.81 -1.84 -17.98
N GLN A 78 23.39 -2.14 -16.82
CA GLN A 78 23.87 -3.48 -16.45
C GLN A 78 22.92 -4.20 -15.48
N TRP A 79 22.77 -5.51 -15.66
CA TRP A 79 21.99 -6.36 -14.78
C TRP A 79 22.83 -6.80 -13.57
N ASN A 80 22.33 -6.47 -12.37
CA ASN A 80 22.91 -6.86 -11.11
C ASN A 80 21.95 -7.81 -10.37
N LYS A 81 22.48 -8.92 -9.86
CA LYS A 81 21.71 -9.89 -9.05
C LYS A 81 21.56 -9.33 -7.64
N MET A 82 20.33 -9.27 -7.13
CA MET A 82 20.10 -9.08 -5.71
C MET A 82 20.18 -10.45 -5.02
N SER A 83 20.86 -10.54 -3.88
CA SER A 83 20.92 -11.78 -3.10
C SER A 83 19.61 -11.98 -2.31
N ALA A 84 18.46 -11.90 -3.00
CA ALA A 84 17.13 -11.97 -2.41
C ALA A 84 16.09 -12.45 -3.43
N SER A 85 15.23 -13.38 -3.01
CA SER A 85 14.00 -13.77 -3.72
C SER A 85 12.80 -12.88 -3.35
N LYS A 86 12.91 -12.18 -2.21
CA LYS A 86 11.88 -11.27 -1.69
C LYS A 86 12.51 -9.98 -1.21
N ILE A 87 12.00 -8.86 -1.70
CA ILE A 87 12.45 -7.53 -1.31
C ILE A 87 11.25 -6.66 -0.91
N VAL A 88 11.51 -5.69 -0.05
CA VAL A 88 10.59 -4.59 0.21
C VAL A 88 11.24 -3.28 -0.24
N ILE A 89 10.47 -2.44 -0.92
CA ILE A 89 10.87 -1.10 -1.34
C ILE A 89 10.10 -0.11 -0.50
N LYS A 90 10.83 0.70 0.26
CA LYS A 90 10.28 1.71 1.18
C LYS A 90 10.69 3.11 0.70
N PRO A 91 9.76 3.94 0.23
CA PRO A 91 10.06 5.34 -0.08
C PRO A 91 10.28 6.13 1.22
N GLU A 92 10.98 7.25 1.13
CA GLU A 92 11.03 8.23 2.23
C GLU A 92 9.63 8.73 2.56
N THR A 93 9.46 9.28 3.77
CA THR A 93 8.17 9.77 4.27
C THR A 93 7.48 10.70 3.25
N GLY A 94 6.21 10.43 2.96
CA GLY A 94 5.43 11.17 1.97
C GLY A 94 5.72 10.79 0.51
N GLY A 95 6.70 9.92 0.25
CA GLY A 95 7.03 9.45 -1.09
C GLY A 95 6.01 8.45 -1.66
N PHE A 96 6.05 8.31 -2.98
CA PHE A 96 5.24 7.38 -3.75
C PHE A 96 6.13 6.41 -4.50
N LEU A 97 5.61 5.22 -4.76
CA LEU A 97 6.21 4.25 -5.68
C LEU A 97 5.37 4.13 -6.94
N SER A 98 6.01 3.86 -8.06
CA SER A 98 5.30 3.70 -9.33
C SER A 98 5.51 2.33 -9.95
N VAL A 99 4.44 1.78 -10.52
CA VAL A 99 4.42 0.61 -11.39
C VAL A 99 3.26 0.76 -12.39
N LYS A 100 3.38 0.19 -13.60
CA LYS A 100 2.35 0.30 -14.65
C LYS A 100 1.94 1.77 -14.95
N ARG A 101 2.86 2.72 -14.83
CA ARG A 101 2.63 4.18 -15.00
C ARG A 101 1.65 4.81 -14.01
N LYS A 102 1.35 4.13 -12.90
CA LYS A 102 0.54 4.65 -11.79
C LYS A 102 1.40 4.84 -10.55
N TRP A 103 1.04 5.83 -9.74
CA TRP A 103 1.68 6.10 -8.46
C TRP A 103 0.87 5.49 -7.32
N TYR A 104 1.57 5.02 -6.30
CA TYR A 104 0.99 4.33 -5.15
C TYR A 104 1.62 4.84 -3.85
N ARG A 105 0.81 4.98 -2.81
CA ARG A 105 1.28 5.17 -1.44
C ARG A 105 1.73 3.84 -0.83
N GLY A 106 2.43 3.92 0.31
CA GLY A 106 2.88 2.72 1.04
C GLY A 106 4.14 2.10 0.43
N ASN A 107 4.37 0.83 0.75
CA ASN A 107 5.55 0.09 0.34
C ASN A 107 5.23 -0.87 -0.82
N PHE A 108 6.24 -1.23 -1.59
CA PHE A 108 6.13 -2.37 -2.51
C PHE A 108 6.91 -3.56 -1.96
N LYS A 109 6.25 -4.72 -1.94
CA LYS A 109 6.92 -6.00 -1.76
C LYS A 109 7.00 -6.68 -3.13
N ILE A 110 8.19 -7.15 -3.53
CA ILE A 110 8.39 -7.89 -4.77
C ILE A 110 8.87 -9.29 -4.40
N ILE A 111 8.21 -10.28 -4.96
CA ILE A 111 8.48 -11.70 -4.73
C ILE A 111 8.84 -12.34 -6.06
N ASN A 112 9.92 -13.11 -6.09
CA ASN A 112 10.22 -14.09 -7.13
C ASN A 112 9.93 -15.48 -6.57
N ASP A 113 8.85 -16.11 -7.01
CA ASP A 113 8.43 -17.46 -6.61
C ASP A 113 8.85 -18.57 -7.58
N GLY A 114 9.65 -18.22 -8.58
CA GLY A 114 10.10 -19.12 -9.64
C GLY A 114 9.24 -19.07 -10.91
N MET A 115 8.01 -18.60 -10.83
CA MET A 115 7.12 -18.42 -11.99
C MET A 115 7.22 -17.01 -12.59
N GLY A 116 7.78 -16.05 -11.84
CA GLY A 116 7.90 -14.66 -12.25
C GLY A 116 8.04 -13.72 -11.07
N LEU A 117 7.86 -12.41 -11.32
CA LEU A 117 7.79 -11.44 -10.25
C LEU A 117 6.33 -11.14 -9.93
N THR A 118 6.03 -11.12 -8.64
CA THR A 118 4.78 -10.59 -8.10
C THR A 118 5.06 -9.29 -7.37
N VAL A 119 4.41 -8.19 -7.80
CA VAL A 119 4.51 -6.86 -7.19
C VAL A 119 3.28 -6.60 -6.34
N ILE A 120 3.50 -6.35 -5.07
CA ILE A 120 2.46 -6.17 -4.05
C ILE A 120 2.60 -4.79 -3.43
N ASN A 121 1.50 -4.05 -3.33
CA ASN A 121 1.44 -2.82 -2.57
C ASN A 121 1.00 -3.13 -1.13
N ASP A 122 1.86 -2.85 -0.17
CA ASP A 122 1.59 -2.96 1.28
C ASP A 122 1.28 -1.55 1.80
N ILE A 123 0.02 -1.33 2.18
CA ILE A 123 -0.53 0.01 2.40
C ILE A 123 -1.55 0.01 3.55
N PRO A 124 -1.60 1.06 4.40
CA PRO A 124 -2.69 1.25 5.36
C PRO A 124 -4.05 1.29 4.67
N LEU A 125 -5.06 0.63 5.26
CA LEU A 125 -6.40 0.46 4.68
C LEU A 125 -7.03 1.80 4.24
N GLU A 126 -7.00 2.82 5.11
CA GLU A 126 -7.59 4.13 4.77
C GLU A 126 -6.87 4.81 3.59
N LYS A 127 -5.57 4.60 3.44
CA LYS A 127 -4.82 5.09 2.26
C LYS A 127 -5.16 4.32 0.99
N TYR A 128 -5.45 3.02 1.11
CA TYR A 128 -5.92 2.18 0.01
C TYR A 128 -7.28 2.65 -0.50
N LEU A 129 -8.23 2.93 0.40
CA LEU A 129 -9.59 3.37 0.06
C LEU A 129 -9.61 4.67 -0.75
N ARG A 130 -8.67 5.58 -0.54
CA ARG A 130 -8.55 6.81 -1.35
C ARG A 130 -8.33 6.53 -2.83
N GLY A 131 -7.69 5.41 -3.17
CA GLY A 131 -7.50 4.98 -4.56
C GLY A 131 -8.59 4.03 -5.07
N VAL A 132 -9.42 3.47 -4.18
CA VAL A 132 -10.56 2.58 -4.53
C VAL A 132 -11.80 3.39 -4.84
N VAL A 133 -12.24 4.25 -3.93
CA VAL A 133 -13.51 4.99 -4.07
C VAL A 133 -13.62 5.70 -5.42
N PRO A 134 -12.64 6.51 -5.86
CA PRO A 134 -12.72 7.18 -7.16
C PRO A 134 -12.50 6.25 -8.36
N SER A 135 -12.09 5.00 -8.14
CA SER A 135 -11.95 3.98 -9.19
C SER A 135 -13.21 3.15 -9.39
N GLU A 136 -14.06 3.08 -8.36
CA GLU A 136 -15.33 2.34 -8.39
C GLU A 136 -16.54 3.25 -8.73
N MET A 137 -16.42 4.56 -8.50
CA MET A 137 -17.52 5.50 -8.59
C MET A 137 -17.06 6.85 -9.15
N PRO A 138 -17.81 7.49 -10.06
CA PRO A 138 -17.47 8.83 -10.55
C PRO A 138 -17.33 9.85 -9.42
N SER A 139 -16.23 10.60 -9.43
CA SER A 139 -15.98 11.62 -8.39
C SER A 139 -16.93 12.83 -8.44
N SER A 140 -17.77 12.93 -9.47
CA SER A 140 -18.82 13.95 -9.61
C SER A 140 -20.13 13.60 -8.90
N TRP A 141 -20.23 12.41 -8.31
CA TRP A 141 -21.44 12.01 -7.57
C TRP A 141 -21.50 12.69 -6.22
N GLU A 142 -22.68 12.60 -5.57
CA GLU A 142 -22.95 13.23 -4.28
C GLU A 142 -22.04 12.71 -3.17
N HIS A 143 -21.66 13.59 -2.24
CA HIS A 143 -20.72 13.28 -1.17
C HIS A 143 -21.16 12.09 -0.31
N GLU A 144 -22.46 12.01 0.02
CA GLU A 144 -23.02 10.89 0.80
C GLU A 144 -22.92 9.55 0.06
N ALA A 145 -22.98 9.56 -1.28
CA ALA A 145 -22.74 8.35 -2.07
C ALA A 145 -21.28 7.90 -1.97
N HIS A 146 -20.30 8.83 -1.97
CA HIS A 146 -18.89 8.51 -1.75
C HIS A 146 -18.65 7.95 -0.33
N LYS A 147 -19.32 8.46 0.69
CA LYS A 147 -19.27 7.95 2.07
C LYS A 147 -19.80 6.52 2.14
N ALA A 148 -20.95 6.26 1.55
CA ALA A 148 -21.52 4.91 1.46
C ALA A 148 -20.57 3.92 0.74
N GLN A 149 -19.96 4.36 -0.38
CA GLN A 149 -18.98 3.56 -1.11
C GLN A 149 -17.72 3.30 -0.27
N ALA A 150 -17.24 4.29 0.49
CA ALA A 150 -16.06 4.12 1.36
C ALA A 150 -16.31 3.08 2.46
N ILE A 151 -17.50 3.10 3.08
CA ILE A 151 -17.91 2.11 4.08
C ILE A 151 -18.00 0.72 3.46
N ALA A 152 -18.68 0.59 2.31
CA ALA A 152 -18.81 -0.68 1.61
C ALA A 152 -17.45 -1.25 1.18
N ALA A 153 -16.56 -0.42 0.63
CA ALA A 153 -15.23 -0.82 0.21
C ALA A 153 -14.34 -1.24 1.39
N ARG A 154 -14.47 -0.57 2.54
CA ARG A 154 -13.76 -0.91 3.77
C ARG A 154 -14.21 -2.27 4.31
N SER A 155 -15.52 -2.47 4.40
CA SER A 155 -16.12 -3.74 4.83
C SER A 155 -15.68 -4.90 3.94
N TYR A 156 -15.71 -4.70 2.62
CA TYR A 156 -15.24 -5.70 1.66
C TYR A 156 -13.76 -6.04 1.86
N ALA A 157 -12.91 -5.03 1.98
CA ALA A 157 -11.46 -5.23 2.13
C ALA A 157 -11.13 -5.99 3.43
N ILE A 158 -11.81 -5.68 4.53
CA ILE A 158 -11.64 -6.37 5.82
C ILE A 158 -12.12 -7.82 5.72
N ALA A 159 -13.32 -8.04 5.19
CA ALA A 159 -13.93 -9.37 5.09
C ALA A 159 -13.15 -10.33 4.17
N ASN A 160 -12.47 -9.78 3.14
CA ASN A 160 -11.71 -10.56 2.18
C ASN A 160 -10.20 -10.57 2.43
N ARG A 161 -9.74 -10.09 3.60
CA ARG A 161 -8.33 -10.16 3.98
C ARG A 161 -7.86 -11.61 3.99
N GLY A 162 -6.69 -11.85 3.40
CA GLY A 162 -6.13 -13.19 3.28
C GLY A 162 -6.74 -14.06 2.17
N LYS A 163 -7.73 -13.58 1.43
CA LYS A 163 -8.37 -14.32 0.32
C LYS A 163 -7.36 -14.91 -0.67
N ARG A 164 -6.24 -14.23 -0.87
CA ARG A 164 -5.16 -14.63 -1.78
C ARG A 164 -3.81 -14.81 -1.09
N ALA A 165 -3.82 -15.15 0.21
CA ALA A 165 -2.62 -15.27 1.05
C ALA A 165 -1.56 -16.23 0.46
N LYS A 166 -1.97 -17.29 -0.24
CA LYS A 166 -1.06 -18.22 -0.93
C LYS A 166 -0.16 -17.56 -1.98
N TYR A 167 -0.57 -16.39 -2.51
CA TYR A 167 0.22 -15.59 -3.45
C TYR A 167 0.96 -14.43 -2.78
N GLY A 168 0.81 -14.27 -1.46
CA GLY A 168 1.48 -13.23 -0.66
C GLY A 168 0.74 -11.90 -0.57
N TYR A 169 -0.50 -11.78 -1.09
CA TYR A 169 -1.34 -10.58 -1.01
C TYR A 169 -2.78 -10.93 -0.64
N ASP A 170 -3.61 -9.92 -0.35
CA ASP A 170 -4.99 -10.09 0.08
C ASP A 170 -5.96 -9.99 -1.11
N LEU A 171 -5.87 -8.91 -1.88
CA LEU A 171 -6.78 -8.57 -2.99
C LEU A 171 -5.99 -8.23 -4.27
N LYS A 172 -6.65 -8.25 -5.43
CA LYS A 172 -6.15 -7.69 -6.69
C LYS A 172 -6.57 -6.24 -6.88
N ASP A 173 -5.83 -5.50 -7.73
CA ASP A 173 -6.11 -4.11 -8.13
C ASP A 173 -7.16 -3.98 -9.26
N THR A 174 -7.98 -5.00 -9.47
CA THR A 174 -8.93 -5.13 -10.58
C THR A 174 -10.36 -5.35 -10.08
N PRO A 175 -11.41 -5.19 -10.92
CA PRO A 175 -12.80 -5.46 -10.57
C PRO A 175 -13.08 -6.90 -10.09
N GLU A 176 -12.13 -7.82 -10.23
CA GLU A 176 -12.21 -9.17 -9.66
C GLU A 176 -12.29 -9.14 -8.11
N ASP A 177 -11.71 -8.13 -7.49
CA ASP A 177 -11.83 -7.82 -6.07
C ASP A 177 -12.32 -6.36 -5.89
N GLN A 178 -11.48 -5.35 -6.09
CA GLN A 178 -11.83 -3.93 -6.09
C GLN A 178 -10.94 -3.18 -7.08
N ALA A 179 -11.53 -2.33 -7.93
CA ALA A 179 -10.73 -1.47 -8.79
C ALA A 179 -9.87 -0.52 -7.94
N TYR A 180 -8.56 -0.53 -8.15
CA TYR A 180 -7.62 0.27 -7.38
C TYR A 180 -6.67 1.03 -8.30
N GLY A 181 -6.85 2.34 -8.36
CA GLY A 181 -6.06 3.23 -9.20
C GLY A 181 -4.80 3.80 -8.54
N GLY A 182 -4.55 3.44 -7.27
CA GLY A 182 -3.45 4.00 -6.48
C GLY A 182 -3.63 5.49 -6.21
N ALA A 183 -2.55 6.17 -5.84
CA ALA A 183 -2.54 7.62 -5.61
C ALA A 183 -2.85 8.42 -6.88
N SER A 184 -2.63 7.84 -8.05
CA SER A 184 -2.97 8.47 -9.34
C SER A 184 -4.47 8.67 -9.56
N ALA A 185 -5.33 7.93 -8.86
CA ALA A 185 -6.77 8.05 -8.94
C ALA A 185 -7.37 9.00 -7.89
N GLU A 186 -6.64 9.31 -6.81
CA GLU A 186 -7.15 10.08 -5.67
C GLU A 186 -7.78 11.41 -6.11
N LYS A 187 -8.91 11.76 -5.48
CA LYS A 187 -9.62 13.04 -5.63
C LYS A 187 -9.93 13.61 -4.25
N THR A 188 -9.90 14.93 -4.12
CA THR A 188 -10.09 15.60 -2.82
C THR A 188 -11.42 15.23 -2.18
N ASN A 189 -12.54 15.34 -2.91
CA ASN A 189 -13.88 15.05 -2.39
C ASN A 189 -14.08 13.59 -1.99
N THR A 190 -13.52 12.62 -2.74
CA THR A 190 -13.58 11.20 -2.35
C THR A 190 -12.64 10.89 -1.18
N ASN A 191 -11.50 11.60 -1.05
CA ASN A 191 -10.62 11.47 0.10
C ASN A 191 -11.29 11.96 1.39
N GLU A 192 -12.01 13.09 1.33
CA GLU A 192 -12.80 13.63 2.44
C GLU A 192 -13.85 12.60 2.90
N ALA A 193 -14.60 11.99 1.98
CA ALA A 193 -15.58 10.95 2.30
C ALA A 193 -14.95 9.72 3.00
N VAL A 194 -13.74 9.31 2.58
CA VAL A 194 -12.99 8.23 3.25
C VAL A 194 -12.57 8.63 4.66
N GLU A 195 -12.12 9.89 4.85
CA GLU A 195 -11.69 10.41 6.15
C GLU A 195 -12.87 10.54 7.13
N GLU A 196 -14.00 11.10 6.69
CA GLU A 196 -15.21 11.28 7.50
C GLU A 196 -15.83 9.94 7.94
N THR A 197 -15.61 8.88 7.19
CA THR A 197 -16.13 7.53 7.50
C THR A 197 -15.06 6.60 8.07
N ALA A 198 -13.90 7.13 8.48
CA ALA A 198 -12.79 6.29 8.97
C ALA A 198 -13.22 5.40 10.14
N GLY A 199 -12.92 4.09 10.02
CA GLY A 199 -13.26 3.09 11.03
C GLY A 199 -14.71 2.60 11.01
N ILE A 200 -15.60 3.15 10.17
CA ILE A 200 -16.98 2.65 10.00
C ILE A 200 -16.97 1.50 8.98
N VAL A 201 -17.56 0.36 9.34
CA VAL A 201 -17.66 -0.88 8.55
C VAL A 201 -19.10 -1.38 8.52
#